data_c04c354c250a99a19f27dccf5c83901a
#
_entry.id   c04c354c250a99a19f27dccf5c83901a
#
_cell.length_a   1.000
_cell.length_b   1.000
_cell.length_c   1.000
_cell.angle_alpha   90.00
_cell.angle_beta   90.00
_cell.angle_gamma   90.00
#
_symmetry.space_group_name_H-M   'P 1'
#
loop_
_entity.id
_entity.type
_entity.pdbx_description
1 polymer ?
#
loop_
_entity_poly.entity_id
_entity_poly.type
_entity_poly.pdbx_seq_one_letter_code
_entity_poly.pdbx_strand_id
1 'polypeptide(L)'
;MADFKEYAKKLIEIEGGYVDHPNDAGGITMQGVTLTTFRQYCGEDKTVADLRNMSYGTWCDIMKDLYWDKCLADEIENQAVAEITVDWCVNSGTQGLRKVQEIAGTKPDGIAGPKTLAAINGANQKELFDRIMSARNQFYVNIVKKNPTQRVFMNGWMNRLGRFKFE
;
A
#
# COMPACT_ATOMS: atom_id res chain seq x y z
N MET A 1 -15.06 -9.48 -7.76
CA MET A 1 -14.10 -9.56 -6.66
C MET A 1 -12.73 -9.27 -7.18
N ALA A 2 -11.90 -8.57 -6.39
CA ALA A 2 -10.59 -8.15 -6.84
C ALA A 2 -9.59 -9.32 -6.92
N ASP A 3 -8.60 -9.19 -7.79
CA ASP A 3 -7.56 -10.19 -8.04
C ASP A 3 -6.18 -9.62 -7.70
N PHE A 4 -5.48 -10.27 -6.78
CA PHE A 4 -4.12 -9.91 -6.38
C PHE A 4 -3.14 -9.88 -7.56
N LYS A 5 -3.28 -10.79 -8.52
CA LYS A 5 -2.36 -10.89 -9.67
C LYS A 5 -2.37 -9.63 -10.53
N GLU A 6 -3.53 -9.01 -10.71
CA GLU A 6 -3.64 -7.75 -11.45
C GLU A 6 -2.97 -6.60 -10.69
N TYR A 7 -3.15 -6.55 -9.37
CA TYR A 7 -2.47 -5.57 -8.54
C TYR A 7 -0.95 -5.80 -8.50
N ALA A 8 -0.50 -7.04 -8.37
CA ALA A 8 0.93 -7.38 -8.31
C ALA A 8 1.69 -6.92 -9.56
N LYS A 9 1.12 -7.09 -10.76
CA LYS A 9 1.70 -6.57 -12.02
C LYS A 9 1.89 -5.05 -11.97
N LYS A 10 0.89 -4.33 -11.52
CA LYS A 10 0.92 -2.88 -11.37
C LYS A 10 1.92 -2.44 -10.29
N LEU A 11 1.90 -3.11 -9.16
CA LEU A 11 2.72 -2.78 -8.00
C LEU A 11 4.22 -2.98 -8.27
N ILE A 12 4.61 -4.07 -8.95
CA ILE A 12 6.02 -4.33 -9.26
C ILE A 12 6.62 -3.23 -10.17
N GLU A 13 5.83 -2.68 -11.07
CA GLU A 13 6.23 -1.55 -11.91
C GLU A 13 6.38 -0.25 -11.11
N ILE A 14 5.55 -0.07 -10.08
CA ILE A 14 5.57 1.11 -9.21
C ILE A 14 6.78 1.06 -8.26
N GLU A 15 7.03 -0.08 -7.62
CA GLU A 15 8.00 -0.19 -6.53
C GLU A 15 9.46 -0.15 -7.00
N GLY A 16 9.76 -0.38 -8.26
CA GLY A 16 11.12 -0.31 -8.79
C GLY A 16 12.08 -1.32 -8.16
N GLY A 17 13.35 -0.94 -8.01
CA GLY A 17 14.42 -1.79 -7.56
C GLY A 17 14.88 -1.55 -6.11
N TYR A 18 16.17 -1.74 -5.89
CA TYR A 18 16.83 -1.52 -4.61
C TYR A 18 16.97 -0.02 -4.30
N VAL A 19 16.63 0.37 -3.08
CA VAL A 19 16.72 1.76 -2.59
C VAL A 19 17.39 1.77 -1.22
N ASP A 20 18.36 2.67 -1.05
CA ASP A 20 19.00 3.00 0.23
C ASP A 20 19.14 4.53 0.29
N HIS A 21 18.13 5.21 0.82
CA HIS A 21 18.08 6.67 0.87
C HIS A 21 18.04 7.15 2.33
N PRO A 22 18.93 8.11 2.73
CA PRO A 22 19.05 8.54 4.12
C PRO A 22 17.78 9.19 4.71
N ASN A 23 16.92 9.77 3.88
CA ASN A 23 15.65 10.36 4.31
C ASN A 23 14.46 9.38 4.25
N ASP A 24 14.68 8.14 3.81
CA ASP A 24 13.64 7.13 3.75
C ASP A 24 13.47 6.49 5.14
N ALA A 25 12.30 6.68 5.75
CA ALA A 25 11.97 6.10 7.05
C ALA A 25 11.92 4.56 7.02
N GLY A 26 11.70 3.96 5.86
CA GLY A 26 11.74 2.50 5.66
C GLY A 26 13.14 1.90 5.62
N GLY A 27 14.18 2.74 5.45
CA GLY A 27 15.56 2.31 5.30
C GLY A 27 15.82 1.59 3.98
N ILE A 28 16.66 0.56 4.00
CA ILE A 28 17.00 -0.24 2.82
C ILE A 28 15.79 -1.05 2.36
N THR A 29 15.43 -0.90 1.09
CA THR A 29 14.29 -1.59 0.46
C THR A 29 14.67 -2.24 -0.86
N MET A 30 13.96 -3.31 -1.20
CA MET A 30 13.95 -3.92 -2.52
C MET A 30 12.50 -4.08 -2.97
N GLN A 31 12.13 -3.44 -4.07
CA GLN A 31 10.76 -3.51 -4.61
C GLN A 31 9.68 -3.20 -3.53
N GLY A 32 9.95 -2.21 -2.67
CA GLY A 32 9.07 -1.79 -1.60
C GLY A 32 9.12 -2.64 -0.31
N VAL A 33 9.89 -3.73 -0.29
CA VAL A 33 10.08 -4.56 0.92
C VAL A 33 11.31 -4.09 1.69
N THR A 34 11.13 -3.72 2.96
CA THR A 34 12.25 -3.35 3.84
C THR A 34 13.03 -4.58 4.27
N LEU A 35 14.31 -4.39 4.64
CA LEU A 35 15.12 -5.47 5.19
C LEU A 35 14.50 -6.04 6.48
N THR A 36 13.93 -5.20 7.33
CA THR A 36 13.24 -5.62 8.55
C THR A 36 12.06 -6.53 8.24
N THR A 37 11.18 -6.13 7.31
CA THR A 37 10.03 -6.94 6.88
C THR A 37 10.49 -8.26 6.25
N PHE A 38 11.51 -8.21 5.40
CA PHE A 38 12.07 -9.40 4.77
C PHE A 38 12.62 -10.40 5.78
N ARG A 39 13.33 -9.92 6.81
CA ARG A 39 13.83 -10.76 7.91
C ARG A 39 12.70 -11.37 8.73
N GLN A 40 11.69 -10.60 9.06
CA GLN A 40 10.52 -11.09 9.80
C GLN A 40 9.79 -12.21 9.04
N TYR A 41 9.72 -12.10 7.72
CA TYR A 41 9.03 -13.07 6.85
C TYR A 41 9.90 -14.28 6.49
N CYS A 42 11.16 -14.07 6.13
CA CYS A 42 12.05 -15.10 5.57
C CYS A 42 13.07 -15.65 6.56
N GLY A 43 13.32 -14.94 7.67
CA GLY A 43 14.30 -15.34 8.72
C GLY A 43 15.22 -14.20 9.12
N GLU A 44 15.52 -14.12 10.42
CA GLU A 44 16.37 -13.05 11.00
C GLU A 44 17.83 -13.07 10.52
N ASP A 45 18.30 -14.20 10.00
CA ASP A 45 19.62 -14.40 9.45
C ASP A 45 19.81 -13.81 8.04
N LYS A 46 18.73 -13.35 7.41
CA LYS A 46 18.77 -12.81 6.04
C LYS A 46 19.59 -11.53 5.96
N THR A 47 20.37 -11.44 4.89
CA THR A 47 21.29 -10.32 4.63
C THR A 47 20.69 -9.33 3.62
N VAL A 48 21.34 -8.18 3.45
CA VAL A 48 21.03 -7.22 2.37
C VAL A 48 21.17 -7.89 0.99
N ALA A 49 22.16 -8.77 0.83
CA ALA A 49 22.33 -9.52 -0.44
C ALA A 49 21.14 -10.44 -0.72
N ASP A 50 20.61 -11.10 0.31
CA ASP A 50 19.41 -11.94 0.19
C ASP A 50 18.20 -11.10 -0.22
N LEU A 51 18.02 -9.92 0.38
CA LEU A 51 16.95 -8.98 0.01
C LEU A 51 17.07 -8.54 -1.46
N ARG A 52 18.27 -8.17 -1.90
CA ARG A 52 18.52 -7.76 -3.30
C ARG A 52 18.25 -8.87 -4.31
N ASN A 53 18.42 -10.12 -3.92
CA ASN A 53 18.21 -11.31 -4.75
C ASN A 53 16.81 -11.95 -4.54
N MET A 54 15.89 -11.26 -3.86
CA MET A 54 14.54 -11.74 -3.61
C MET A 54 13.84 -12.15 -4.91
N SER A 55 13.29 -13.36 -4.95
CA SER A 55 12.52 -13.85 -6.11
C SER A 55 11.18 -13.14 -6.23
N TYR A 56 10.63 -13.07 -7.44
CA TYR A 56 9.28 -12.55 -7.67
C TYR A 56 8.23 -13.33 -6.88
N GLY A 57 8.36 -14.66 -6.78
CA GLY A 57 7.46 -15.50 -5.98
C GLY A 57 7.46 -15.12 -4.50
N THR A 58 8.64 -14.97 -3.90
CA THR A 58 8.78 -14.52 -2.50
C THR A 58 8.20 -13.12 -2.31
N TRP A 59 8.45 -12.21 -3.24
CA TRP A 59 7.88 -10.87 -3.21
C TRP A 59 6.36 -10.89 -3.26
N CYS A 60 5.76 -11.71 -4.14
CA CYS A 60 4.31 -11.88 -4.22
C CYS A 60 3.73 -12.43 -2.90
N ASP A 61 4.38 -13.43 -2.30
CA ASP A 61 3.94 -14.01 -1.04
C ASP A 61 3.94 -12.95 0.08
N ILE A 62 5.01 -12.16 0.18
CA ILE A 62 5.11 -11.07 1.16
C ILE A 62 4.01 -10.02 0.95
N MET A 63 3.83 -9.55 -0.29
CA MET A 63 2.84 -8.52 -0.60
C MET A 63 1.41 -9.00 -0.41
N LYS A 64 1.14 -10.25 -0.75
CA LYS A 64 -0.17 -10.86 -0.52
C LYS A 64 -0.44 -11.03 0.97
N ASP A 65 0.40 -11.74 1.69
CA ASP A 65 0.17 -12.10 3.09
C ASP A 65 0.15 -10.87 4.02
N LEU A 66 1.04 -9.92 3.80
CA LEU A 66 1.21 -8.78 4.72
C LEU A 66 0.30 -7.59 4.40
N TYR A 67 -0.21 -7.47 3.18
CA TYR A 67 -1.00 -6.31 2.76
C TYR A 67 -2.34 -6.67 2.15
N TRP A 68 -2.38 -7.47 1.10
CA TRP A 68 -3.60 -7.81 0.38
C TRP A 68 -4.59 -8.57 1.28
N ASP A 69 -4.13 -9.65 1.91
CA ASP A 69 -4.95 -10.47 2.79
C ASP A 69 -5.33 -9.74 4.08
N LYS A 70 -4.45 -8.86 4.59
CA LYS A 70 -4.76 -8.01 5.75
C LYS A 70 -5.87 -7.00 5.49
N CYS A 71 -6.06 -6.61 4.24
CA CYS A 71 -7.17 -5.77 3.82
C CYS A 71 -8.42 -6.56 3.41
N LEU A 72 -8.39 -7.89 3.43
CA LEU A 72 -9.44 -8.77 2.89
C LEU A 72 -9.79 -8.43 1.43
N ALA A 73 -8.77 -8.10 0.65
CA ALA A 73 -8.97 -7.48 -0.66
C ALA A 73 -9.56 -8.43 -1.70
N ASP A 74 -9.39 -9.75 -1.56
CA ASP A 74 -10.09 -10.74 -2.39
C ASP A 74 -11.62 -10.62 -2.29
N GLU A 75 -12.13 -10.07 -1.19
CA GLU A 75 -13.57 -9.89 -0.94
C GLU A 75 -14.09 -8.48 -1.30
N ILE A 76 -13.20 -7.57 -1.70
CA ILE A 76 -13.61 -6.26 -2.24
C ILE A 76 -14.09 -6.46 -3.67
N GLU A 77 -15.30 -5.96 -3.98
CA GLU A 77 -15.94 -6.22 -5.27
C GLU A 77 -15.27 -5.50 -6.44
N ASN A 78 -14.81 -4.27 -6.21
CA ASN A 78 -14.19 -3.44 -7.25
C ASN A 78 -12.67 -3.50 -7.19
N GLN A 79 -12.04 -3.85 -8.31
CA GLN A 79 -10.58 -3.97 -8.43
C GLN A 79 -9.85 -2.67 -8.11
N ALA A 80 -10.30 -1.54 -8.64
CA ALA A 80 -9.64 -0.26 -8.43
C ALA A 80 -9.71 0.19 -6.97
N VAL A 81 -10.83 -0.04 -6.29
CA VAL A 81 -11.00 0.25 -4.86
C VAL A 81 -10.12 -0.66 -4.01
N ALA A 82 -10.04 -1.95 -4.33
CA ALA A 82 -9.14 -2.88 -3.64
C ALA A 82 -7.67 -2.45 -3.78
N GLU A 83 -7.23 -2.17 -5.00
CA GLU A 83 -5.86 -1.76 -5.29
C GLU A 83 -5.46 -0.49 -4.54
N ILE A 84 -6.27 0.57 -4.62
CA ILE A 84 -5.92 1.84 -3.95
C ILE A 84 -5.94 1.72 -2.42
N THR A 85 -6.80 0.85 -1.88
CA THR A 85 -6.86 0.54 -0.44
C THR A 85 -5.59 -0.16 0.01
N VAL A 86 -5.24 -1.25 -0.65
CA VAL A 86 -4.04 -2.05 -0.32
C VAL A 86 -2.77 -1.24 -0.54
N ASP A 87 -2.70 -0.49 -1.64
CA ASP A 87 -1.52 0.32 -1.95
C ASP A 87 -1.25 1.40 -0.91
N TRP A 88 -2.30 1.99 -0.34
CA TRP A 88 -2.12 2.91 0.78
C TRP A 88 -1.54 2.21 2.02
N CYS A 89 -1.92 0.96 2.27
CA CYS A 89 -1.35 0.15 3.34
C CYS A 89 0.12 -0.23 3.06
N VAL A 90 0.47 -0.57 1.84
CA VAL A 90 1.86 -0.82 1.43
C VAL A 90 2.73 0.41 1.68
N ASN A 91 2.21 1.58 1.34
CA ASN A 91 2.94 2.85 1.42
C ASN A 91 2.97 3.45 2.84
N SER A 92 1.93 3.28 3.64
CA SER A 92 1.73 3.99 4.91
C SER A 92 1.33 3.07 6.08
N GLY A 93 1.40 1.76 5.92
CA GLY A 93 1.03 0.80 6.95
C GLY A 93 -0.45 0.84 7.31
N THR A 94 -0.78 0.50 8.55
CA THR A 94 -2.17 0.45 9.05
C THR A 94 -2.88 1.80 9.01
N GLN A 95 -2.16 2.90 8.96
CA GLN A 95 -2.76 4.23 8.77
C GLN A 95 -3.52 4.34 7.46
N GLY A 96 -3.03 3.69 6.39
CA GLY A 96 -3.74 3.64 5.11
C GLY A 96 -5.12 3.02 5.27
N LEU A 97 -5.22 1.86 5.92
CA LEU A 97 -6.50 1.19 6.16
C LEU A 97 -7.43 2.01 7.05
N ARG A 98 -6.90 2.63 8.13
CA ARG A 98 -7.68 3.51 9.00
C ARG A 98 -8.32 4.67 8.23
N LYS A 99 -7.57 5.27 7.32
CA LYS A 99 -8.08 6.34 6.46
C LYS A 99 -9.19 5.86 5.52
N VAL A 100 -9.01 4.71 4.91
CA VAL A 100 -10.05 4.11 4.06
C VAL A 100 -11.31 3.78 4.87
N GLN A 101 -11.17 3.21 6.07
CA GLN A 101 -12.29 2.94 6.98
C GLN A 101 -13.05 4.22 7.34
N GLU A 102 -12.33 5.28 7.69
CA GLU A 102 -12.92 6.60 7.97
C GLU A 102 -13.72 7.13 6.79
N ILE A 103 -13.15 7.06 5.58
CA ILE A 103 -13.81 7.52 4.35
C ILE A 103 -15.05 6.66 4.02
N ALA A 104 -14.98 5.36 4.24
CA ALA A 104 -16.10 4.44 4.03
C ALA A 104 -17.17 4.50 5.12
N GLY A 105 -16.92 5.22 6.22
CA GLY A 105 -17.89 5.40 7.30
C GLY A 105 -17.96 4.24 8.29
N THR A 106 -16.85 3.54 8.49
CA THR A 106 -16.72 2.49 9.52
C THR A 106 -15.64 2.84 10.54
N LYS A 107 -15.56 2.07 11.63
CA LYS A 107 -14.58 2.30 12.71
C LYS A 107 -13.15 2.24 12.18
N PRO A 108 -12.35 3.32 12.35
CA PRO A 108 -10.98 3.40 11.81
C PRO A 108 -9.97 2.74 12.76
N ASP A 109 -10.10 1.44 13.01
CA ASP A 109 -9.21 0.68 13.89
C ASP A 109 -7.97 0.08 13.20
N GLY A 110 -7.93 0.12 11.87
CA GLY A 110 -6.84 -0.44 11.08
C GLY A 110 -6.89 -1.97 10.97
N ILE A 111 -8.04 -2.57 11.25
CA ILE A 111 -8.28 -4.01 11.15
C ILE A 111 -9.45 -4.24 10.19
N ALA A 112 -9.18 -4.87 9.04
CA ALA A 112 -10.24 -5.22 8.12
C ALA A 112 -11.07 -6.39 8.67
N GLY A 113 -12.37 -6.24 8.60
CA GLY A 113 -13.32 -7.26 9.03
C GLY A 113 -14.65 -7.12 8.27
N PRO A 114 -15.68 -7.90 8.64
CA PRO A 114 -16.97 -7.88 7.93
C PRO A 114 -17.60 -6.49 7.83
N LYS A 115 -17.46 -5.66 8.87
CA LYS A 115 -17.98 -4.27 8.87
C LYS A 115 -17.22 -3.38 7.89
N THR A 116 -15.91 -3.55 7.81
CA THR A 116 -15.08 -2.83 6.84
C THR A 116 -15.46 -3.20 5.41
N LEU A 117 -15.58 -4.49 5.13
CA LEU A 117 -16.02 -4.99 3.82
C LEU A 117 -17.41 -4.50 3.44
N ALA A 118 -18.37 -4.58 4.37
CA ALA A 118 -19.73 -4.10 4.14
C ALA A 118 -19.75 -2.60 3.81
N ALA A 119 -18.96 -1.79 4.51
CA ALA A 119 -18.86 -0.36 4.27
C ALA A 119 -18.20 -0.05 2.90
N ILE A 120 -17.13 -0.76 2.55
CA ILE A 120 -16.45 -0.59 1.26
C ILE A 120 -17.34 -1.04 0.10
N ASN A 121 -17.87 -2.26 0.15
CA ASN A 121 -18.66 -2.82 -0.94
C ASN A 121 -20.06 -2.17 -1.07
N GLY A 122 -20.62 -1.67 0.04
CA GLY A 122 -21.92 -0.96 0.03
C GLY A 122 -21.85 0.50 -0.46
N ALA A 123 -20.65 1.07 -0.56
CA ALA A 123 -20.48 2.44 -1.05
C ALA A 123 -20.59 2.54 -2.59
N ASN A 124 -20.89 3.73 -3.10
CA ASN A 124 -20.68 4.00 -4.51
C ASN A 124 -19.18 3.90 -4.83
N GLN A 125 -18.80 2.93 -5.64
CA GLN A 125 -17.39 2.55 -5.85
C GLN A 125 -16.57 3.68 -6.49
N LYS A 126 -17.15 4.39 -7.47
CA LYS A 126 -16.46 5.52 -8.10
C LYS A 126 -16.24 6.68 -7.13
N GLU A 127 -17.27 7.02 -6.39
CA GLU A 127 -17.19 8.08 -5.37
C GLU A 127 -16.21 7.71 -4.26
N LEU A 128 -16.26 6.47 -3.78
CA LEU A 128 -15.32 5.97 -2.76
C LEU A 128 -13.88 6.05 -3.26
N PHE A 129 -13.61 5.59 -4.48
CA PHE A 129 -12.30 5.68 -5.12
C PHE A 129 -11.82 7.13 -5.18
N ASP A 130 -12.64 8.05 -5.68
CA ASP A 130 -12.26 9.47 -5.79
C ASP A 130 -11.98 10.11 -4.44
N ARG A 131 -12.76 9.78 -3.42
CA ARG A 131 -12.55 10.26 -2.05
C ARG A 131 -11.25 9.71 -1.44
N ILE A 132 -10.91 8.45 -1.69
CA ILE A 132 -9.64 7.86 -1.27
C ILE A 132 -8.47 8.56 -1.98
N MET A 133 -8.58 8.78 -3.29
CA MET A 133 -7.56 9.52 -4.07
C MET A 133 -7.30 10.91 -3.50
N SER A 134 -8.37 11.68 -3.26
CA SER A 134 -8.28 13.02 -2.68
C SER A 134 -7.68 13.04 -1.28
N ALA A 135 -8.11 12.12 -0.41
CA ALA A 135 -7.62 12.02 0.96
C ALA A 135 -6.15 11.63 0.99
N ARG A 136 -5.74 10.73 0.11
CA ARG A 136 -4.35 10.28 0.00
C ARG A 136 -3.43 11.39 -0.52
N ASN A 137 -3.88 12.16 -1.49
CA ASN A 137 -3.18 13.36 -1.95
C ASN A 137 -2.97 14.35 -0.78
N GLN A 138 -4.01 14.65 -0.02
CA GLN A 138 -3.93 15.55 1.13
C GLN A 138 -3.02 14.99 2.23
N PHE A 139 -3.02 13.67 2.43
CA PHE A 139 -2.13 12.99 3.37
C PHE A 139 -0.66 13.25 3.06
N TYR A 140 -0.24 13.17 1.81
CA TYR A 140 1.12 13.47 1.39
C TYR A 140 1.47 14.95 1.55
N VAL A 141 0.57 15.85 1.20
CA VAL A 141 0.74 17.29 1.43
C VAL A 141 0.96 17.58 2.90
N ASN A 142 0.21 16.95 3.79
CA ASN A 142 0.34 17.11 5.24
C ASN A 142 1.67 16.57 5.79
N ILE A 143 2.19 15.46 5.25
CA ILE A 143 3.51 14.94 5.62
C ILE A 143 4.59 15.99 5.34
N VAL A 144 4.58 16.57 4.15
CA VAL A 144 5.57 17.59 3.75
C VAL A 144 5.43 18.85 4.59
N LYS A 145 4.22 19.26 4.96
CA LYS A 145 4.00 20.40 5.85
C LYS A 145 4.60 20.20 7.23
N LYS A 146 4.47 18.99 7.78
CA LYS A 146 5.02 18.64 9.10
C LYS A 146 6.52 18.44 9.08
N ASN A 147 7.04 17.88 8.00
CA ASN A 147 8.46 17.58 7.81
C ASN A 147 8.89 17.95 6.38
N PRO A 148 9.38 19.20 6.15
CA PRO A 148 9.78 19.66 4.82
C PRO A 148 10.88 18.83 4.15
N THR A 149 11.67 18.05 4.90
CA THR A 149 12.67 17.15 4.32
C THR A 149 12.05 16.05 3.48
N GLN A 150 10.78 15.72 3.72
CA GLN A 150 10.02 14.71 2.97
C GLN A 150 9.58 15.21 1.57
N ARG A 151 9.77 16.49 1.27
CA ARG A 151 9.43 17.05 -0.05
C ARG A 151 10.12 16.31 -1.20
N VAL A 152 11.31 15.75 -0.96
CA VAL A 152 12.07 15.03 -1.99
C VAL A 152 11.29 13.82 -2.55
N PHE A 153 10.33 13.27 -1.77
CA PHE A 153 9.50 12.14 -2.14
C PHE A 153 8.16 12.52 -2.79
N MET A 154 7.79 13.81 -2.77
CA MET A 154 6.46 14.26 -3.18
C MET A 154 6.12 13.89 -4.62
N ASN A 155 7.03 14.11 -5.55
CA ASN A 155 6.83 13.77 -6.97
C ASN A 155 6.63 12.26 -7.16
N GLY A 156 7.41 11.44 -6.45
CA GLY A 156 7.27 9.99 -6.46
C GLY A 156 5.92 9.53 -5.94
N TRP A 157 5.46 10.10 -4.82
CA TRP A 157 4.14 9.80 -4.25
C TRP A 157 3.00 10.19 -5.20
N MET A 158 3.08 11.37 -5.83
CA MET A 158 2.07 11.83 -6.79
C MET A 158 2.07 10.99 -8.06
N ASN A 159 3.23 10.60 -8.56
CA ASN A 159 3.35 9.70 -9.71
C ASN A 159 2.79 8.32 -9.39
N ARG A 160 3.06 7.79 -8.21
CA ARG A 160 2.49 6.53 -7.73
C ARG A 160 0.96 6.60 -7.69
N LEU A 161 0.42 7.63 -7.05
CA LEU A 161 -1.01 7.84 -6.93
C LEU A 161 -1.70 7.96 -8.30
N GLY A 162 -1.08 8.65 -9.25
CA GLY A 162 -1.56 8.81 -10.61
C GLY A 162 -1.63 7.53 -11.45
N ARG A 163 -1.04 6.43 -10.98
CA ARG A 163 -1.14 5.12 -11.65
C ARG A 163 -2.45 4.39 -11.40
N PHE A 164 -3.16 4.78 -10.35
CA PHE A 164 -4.45 4.18 -10.03
C PHE A 164 -5.57 4.93 -10.74
N LYS A 165 -6.40 4.20 -11.45
CA LYS A 165 -7.54 4.73 -12.18
C LYS A 165 -8.75 3.85 -11.90
N PHE A 166 -9.91 4.49 -11.85
CA PHE A 166 -11.18 3.77 -11.77
C PHE A 166 -11.56 3.27 -13.17
N GLU A 167 -11.63 1.95 -13.31
CA GLU A 167 -12.07 1.26 -14.53
C GLU A 167 -13.32 0.42 -14.23
#